data_73dbd2cefa6bb1334f81ccbdb96cf3db
#
_entry.id   73dbd2cefa6bb1334f81ccbdb96cf3db
#
_cell.length_a   1.000
_cell.length_b   1.000
_cell.length_c   1.000
_cell.angle_alpha   90.00
_cell.angle_beta   90.00
_cell.angle_gamma   90.00
#
_symmetry.space_group_name_H-M   'P 1'
#
loop_
_entity.id
_entity.type
_entity.pdbx_description
1 polymer ?
#
loop_
_entity_poly.entity_id
_entity_poly.type
_entity_poly.pdbx_seq_one_letter_code
_entity_poly.pdbx_strand_id
1 'polypeptide(L)'
;MKAHLILFPFLMTVVVNAWPALAQDKGSVEPQALPPKAIGAYNKGCLAGGAQMPMNGDTWQVMRPSRNRYWGYPDMVALVKRLSVKAHKDAGWPGILVGDIAQPRGGPALSGHASHQIGLDADIWLTPMPDHLLSRQDREEMSAKMMVREDRLDVDPNAWTQQHWMVLRDAAEEPSVQRIFVNAAIKKALCREAKGDRAWLAKIRPWYGHDYHFHIRIKCPSGSKECHGQPDQGGGEGCKPSELAYWFKDQIIHPKPEKEAPKPSRGITLAQLPPACRSVLNAPDAKP
;
A
#
# COMPACT_ATOMS: atom_id res chain seq x y z
N MET A 1 -76.96 23.19 10.14
CA MET A 1 -76.12 21.97 10.40
C MET A 1 -74.69 22.31 10.01
N LYS A 2 -73.79 22.53 10.98
CA LYS A 2 -72.38 22.85 10.75
C LYS A 2 -71.55 21.58 11.00
N ALA A 3 -70.88 21.05 9.96
CA ALA A 3 -70.02 19.90 10.06
C ALA A 3 -68.63 20.40 10.53
N HIS A 4 -68.16 19.88 11.63
CA HIS A 4 -66.80 20.11 12.14
C HIS A 4 -65.89 19.04 11.56
N LEU A 5 -64.90 19.46 10.77
CA LEU A 5 -63.83 18.61 10.23
C LEU A 5 -62.67 18.52 11.28
N ILE A 6 -62.44 17.35 11.85
CA ILE A 6 -61.41 17.10 12.80
C ILE A 6 -60.17 16.62 11.99
N LEU A 7 -59.13 17.46 11.90
CA LEU A 7 -57.82 17.08 11.35
C LEU A 7 -57.02 16.34 12.42
N PHE A 8 -56.68 15.08 12.20
CA PHE A 8 -55.68 14.35 12.98
C PHE A 8 -54.29 14.62 12.39
N PRO A 9 -53.30 15.04 13.20
CA PRO A 9 -51.92 15.15 12.72
C PRO A 9 -51.28 13.73 12.66
N PHE A 10 -50.90 13.33 11.49
CA PHE A 10 -50.13 12.11 11.25
C PHE A 10 -48.66 12.38 11.65
N LEU A 11 -48.21 11.88 12.81
CA LEU A 11 -46.84 11.96 13.24
C LEU A 11 -46.02 10.92 12.46
N MET A 12 -45.28 11.39 11.47
CA MET A 12 -44.34 10.57 10.71
C MET A 12 -43.05 10.38 11.51
N THR A 13 -42.91 9.24 12.19
CA THR A 13 -41.68 8.85 12.86
C THR A 13 -40.64 8.48 11.80
N VAL A 14 -39.65 9.36 11.58
CA VAL A 14 -38.48 9.08 10.74
C VAL A 14 -37.59 8.13 11.52
N VAL A 15 -37.60 6.84 11.18
CA VAL A 15 -36.64 5.87 11.67
C VAL A 15 -35.33 6.14 10.95
N VAL A 16 -34.41 6.85 11.61
CA VAL A 16 -33.02 7.04 11.15
C VAL A 16 -32.32 5.70 11.35
N ASN A 17 -32.19 4.91 10.31
CA ASN A 17 -31.35 3.75 10.29
C ASN A 17 -29.89 4.24 10.40
N ALA A 18 -29.32 4.23 11.61
CA ALA A 18 -27.89 4.46 11.83
C ALA A 18 -27.13 3.27 11.20
N TRP A 19 -26.60 3.47 10.01
CA TRP A 19 -25.66 2.53 9.40
C TRP A 19 -24.42 2.45 10.30
N PRO A 20 -23.91 1.24 10.60
CA PRO A 20 -22.69 1.12 11.38
C PRO A 20 -21.57 1.86 10.64
N ALA A 21 -20.98 2.85 11.30
CA ALA A 21 -19.87 3.61 10.76
C ALA A 21 -18.73 2.62 10.40
N LEU A 22 -18.33 2.64 9.14
CA LEU A 22 -17.11 1.97 8.70
C LEU A 22 -15.97 2.47 9.58
N ALA A 23 -15.00 1.62 9.88
CA ALA A 23 -13.81 1.97 10.66
C ALA A 23 -12.88 2.89 9.84
N GLN A 24 -13.41 4.03 9.46
CA GLN A 24 -12.67 5.06 8.77
C GLN A 24 -12.36 6.17 9.77
N ASP A 25 -11.09 6.51 9.84
CA ASP A 25 -10.67 7.74 10.47
C ASP A 25 -11.20 8.92 9.64
N LYS A 26 -12.43 9.32 9.89
CA LYS A 26 -13.09 10.42 9.16
C LYS A 26 -12.60 11.80 9.60
N GLY A 27 -11.67 11.90 10.52
CA GLY A 27 -11.38 13.21 11.10
C GLY A 27 -9.94 13.48 11.51
N SER A 28 -9.12 12.47 11.71
CA SER A 28 -7.74 12.71 12.11
C SER A 28 -6.85 12.84 10.88
N VAL A 29 -6.41 14.03 10.60
CA VAL A 29 -5.41 14.32 9.55
C VAL A 29 -3.98 14.15 10.07
N GLU A 30 -3.82 13.93 11.38
CA GLU A 30 -2.56 13.88 12.09
C GLU A 30 -2.38 12.58 12.90
N PRO A 31 -1.14 12.15 13.16
CA PRO A 31 -0.87 11.03 14.06
C PRO A 31 -1.22 11.41 15.51
N GLN A 32 -1.16 10.43 16.41
CA GLN A 32 -1.26 10.68 17.83
C GLN A 32 0.14 10.92 18.44
N ALA A 33 0.17 11.63 19.56
CA ALA A 33 1.35 11.74 20.40
C ALA A 33 1.56 10.45 21.23
N LEU A 34 1.76 9.33 20.54
CA LEU A 34 1.99 7.99 21.13
C LEU A 34 3.34 7.44 20.64
N PRO A 35 3.99 6.58 21.43
CA PRO A 35 5.14 5.83 20.93
C PRO A 35 4.79 5.00 19.70
N PRO A 36 5.70 4.87 18.71
CA PRO A 36 5.45 4.10 17.51
C PRO A 36 5.13 2.64 17.81
N LYS A 37 3.98 2.15 17.31
CA LYS A 37 3.58 0.73 17.37
C LYS A 37 2.78 0.36 16.14
N ALA A 38 3.14 -0.76 15.53
CA ALA A 38 2.31 -1.46 14.56
C ALA A 38 1.43 -2.46 15.32
N ILE A 39 0.11 -2.41 15.16
CA ILE A 39 -0.85 -3.20 15.93
C ILE A 39 -1.73 -3.99 14.98
N GLY A 40 -1.78 -5.31 15.16
CA GLY A 40 -2.55 -6.22 14.32
C GLY A 40 -1.80 -6.72 13.10
N ALA A 41 -2.53 -7.13 12.08
CA ALA A 41 -2.00 -7.61 10.80
C ALA A 41 -1.98 -6.51 9.75
N TYR A 42 -1.18 -6.68 8.69
CA TYR A 42 -1.02 -5.71 7.59
C TYR A 42 -2.35 -5.26 6.96
N ASN A 43 -3.35 -6.14 6.95
CA ASN A 43 -4.69 -5.90 6.39
C ASN A 43 -5.79 -5.80 7.47
N LYS A 44 -5.43 -5.77 8.74
CA LYS A 44 -6.38 -5.69 9.86
C LYS A 44 -5.68 -5.16 11.10
N GLY A 45 -5.48 -3.86 11.17
CA GLY A 45 -4.73 -3.25 12.25
C GLY A 45 -4.76 -1.73 12.23
N CYS A 46 -3.85 -1.12 12.98
CA CYS A 46 -3.68 0.32 13.08
C CYS A 46 -2.22 0.68 13.40
N LEU A 47 -1.89 1.97 13.30
CA LEU A 47 -0.55 2.53 13.52
C LEU A 47 -0.63 3.57 14.65
N ALA A 48 0.04 3.34 15.76
CA ALA A 48 0.26 4.37 16.77
C ALA A 48 1.57 5.12 16.45
N GLY A 49 1.61 6.42 16.73
CA GLY A 49 2.82 7.25 16.60
C GLY A 49 3.44 7.18 15.19
N GLY A 50 2.62 7.24 14.15
CA GLY A 50 3.09 7.21 12.76
C GLY A 50 4.04 8.37 12.46
N ALA A 51 5.12 8.08 11.74
CA ALA A 51 6.06 9.07 11.23
C ALA A 51 5.67 9.50 9.81
N GLN A 52 5.71 10.79 9.55
CA GLN A 52 5.45 11.34 8.23
C GLN A 52 6.64 11.13 7.29
N MET A 53 6.37 10.65 6.08
CA MET A 53 7.32 10.78 4.98
C MET A 53 7.28 12.21 4.47
N PRO A 54 8.40 12.98 4.53
CA PRO A 54 8.41 14.33 3.97
C PRO A 54 8.01 14.32 2.50
N MET A 55 7.24 15.35 2.08
CA MET A 55 6.75 15.46 0.70
C MET A 55 7.85 15.37 -0.33
N ASN A 56 9.04 15.87 0.00
CA ASN A 56 10.20 15.95 -0.88
C ASN A 56 11.48 15.60 -0.12
N GLY A 57 12.42 15.08 -0.86
CA GLY A 57 13.83 14.99 -0.53
C GLY A 57 14.64 15.04 -1.81
N ASP A 58 15.96 15.02 -1.70
CA ASP A 58 16.86 15.09 -2.86
C ASP A 58 16.64 13.94 -3.84
N THR A 59 16.17 12.80 -3.33
CA THR A 59 16.01 11.57 -4.12
C THR A 59 14.62 10.93 -4.01
N TRP A 60 13.62 11.64 -3.51
CA TRP A 60 12.23 11.16 -3.52
C TRP A 60 11.21 12.29 -3.62
N GLN A 61 10.05 11.96 -4.15
CA GLN A 61 8.85 12.79 -4.09
C GLN A 61 7.63 11.92 -3.78
N VAL A 62 6.76 12.41 -2.88
CA VAL A 62 5.51 11.72 -2.52
C VAL A 62 4.44 12.00 -3.56
N MET A 63 3.71 10.98 -3.99
CA MET A 63 2.62 11.04 -4.95
C MET A 63 1.26 10.97 -4.25
N ARG A 64 0.21 11.52 -4.88
CA ARG A 64 -1.18 11.52 -4.36
C ARG A 64 -1.30 12.12 -2.95
N PRO A 65 -0.71 13.31 -2.68
CA PRO A 65 -0.71 13.90 -1.34
C PRO A 65 -2.12 14.11 -0.74
N SER A 66 -3.14 14.31 -1.58
CA SER A 66 -4.53 14.45 -1.12
C SER A 66 -5.07 13.23 -0.38
N ARG A 67 -4.48 12.05 -0.61
CA ARG A 67 -4.89 10.81 0.09
C ARG A 67 -4.43 10.77 1.54
N ASN A 68 -3.48 11.63 1.95
CA ASN A 68 -2.85 11.62 3.27
C ASN A 68 -2.34 10.22 3.70
N ARG A 69 -1.71 9.47 2.77
CA ARG A 69 -1.23 8.09 2.96
C ARG A 69 0.29 7.97 2.90
N TYR A 70 0.99 8.98 3.36
CA TYR A 70 2.45 9.03 3.43
C TYR A 70 2.96 8.96 4.88
N TRP A 71 2.25 8.21 5.72
CA TRP A 71 2.63 7.93 7.11
C TRP A 71 3.05 6.49 7.27
N GLY A 72 4.06 6.22 8.07
CA GLY A 72 4.54 4.86 8.29
C GLY A 72 5.11 4.67 9.68
N TYR A 73 5.37 3.42 10.02
CA TYR A 73 6.25 3.12 11.13
C TYR A 73 7.62 3.76 10.84
N PRO A 74 8.34 4.32 11.85
CA PRO A 74 9.60 5.03 11.60
C PRO A 74 10.62 4.26 10.75
N ASP A 75 10.74 2.93 10.97
CA ASP A 75 11.67 2.10 10.21
C ASP A 75 11.27 1.98 8.73
N MET A 76 9.98 2.02 8.40
CA MET A 76 9.51 2.04 7.02
C MET A 76 9.88 3.35 6.33
N VAL A 77 9.63 4.48 7.00
CA VAL A 77 10.01 5.81 6.47
C VAL A 77 11.53 5.90 6.28
N ALA A 78 12.30 5.41 7.23
CA ALA A 78 13.77 5.36 7.13
C ALA A 78 14.24 4.46 5.98
N LEU A 79 13.60 3.30 5.79
CA LEU A 79 13.89 2.39 4.68
C LEU A 79 13.63 3.05 3.32
N VAL A 80 12.47 3.69 3.14
CA VAL A 80 12.13 4.37 1.88
C VAL A 80 13.15 5.46 1.54
N LYS A 81 13.59 6.24 2.54
CA LYS A 81 14.65 7.23 2.36
C LYS A 81 15.98 6.60 1.93
N ARG A 82 16.41 5.50 2.57
CA ARG A 82 17.65 4.80 2.16
C ARG A 82 17.54 4.22 0.76
N LEU A 83 16.40 3.62 0.44
CA LEU A 83 16.15 3.06 -0.89
C LEU A 83 16.22 4.13 -1.97
N SER A 84 15.68 5.32 -1.71
CA SER A 84 15.74 6.43 -2.68
C SER A 84 17.18 6.86 -3.01
N VAL A 85 18.05 6.88 -1.99
CA VAL A 85 19.48 7.16 -2.17
C VAL A 85 20.17 6.04 -2.95
N LYS A 86 19.83 4.76 -2.68
CA LYS A 86 20.37 3.62 -3.44
C LYS A 86 19.91 3.66 -4.90
N ALA A 87 18.63 3.92 -5.16
CA ALA A 87 18.10 4.06 -6.51
C ALA A 87 18.85 5.14 -7.31
N HIS A 88 19.23 6.23 -6.63
CA HIS A 88 20.04 7.28 -7.25
C HIS A 88 21.47 6.80 -7.54
N LYS A 89 22.15 6.23 -6.55
CA LYS A 89 23.57 5.87 -6.65
C LYS A 89 23.81 4.64 -7.52
N ASP A 90 23.01 3.60 -7.36
CA ASP A 90 23.25 2.28 -7.91
C ASP A 90 22.54 2.07 -9.25
N ALA A 91 21.32 2.60 -9.38
CA ALA A 91 20.53 2.47 -10.60
C ALA A 91 20.54 3.74 -11.49
N GLY A 92 21.13 4.86 -11.04
CA GLY A 92 21.22 6.11 -11.81
C GLY A 92 19.86 6.82 -11.99
N TRP A 93 18.84 6.48 -11.20
CA TRP A 93 17.59 7.22 -11.18
C TRP A 93 17.78 8.58 -10.51
N PRO A 94 17.09 9.65 -10.92
CA PRO A 94 17.08 10.89 -10.13
C PRO A 94 16.59 10.66 -8.70
N GLY A 95 15.71 9.68 -8.53
CA GLY A 95 15.13 9.24 -7.27
C GLY A 95 13.91 8.39 -7.48
N ILE A 96 13.11 8.18 -6.42
CA ILE A 96 11.90 7.38 -6.45
C ILE A 96 10.64 8.22 -6.25
N LEU A 97 9.52 7.76 -6.80
CA LEU A 97 8.18 8.27 -6.52
C LEU A 97 7.51 7.37 -5.48
N VAL A 98 7.19 7.95 -4.33
CA VAL A 98 6.61 7.24 -3.19
C VAL A 98 5.08 7.32 -3.30
N GLY A 99 4.44 6.18 -3.42
CA GLY A 99 2.98 6.02 -3.39
C GLY A 99 2.43 5.95 -1.97
N ASP A 100 1.40 5.10 -1.78
CA ASP A 100 0.77 4.95 -0.48
C ASP A 100 1.68 4.18 0.50
N ILE A 101 1.77 4.64 1.75
CA ILE A 101 2.35 3.94 2.90
C ILE A 101 1.21 3.54 3.84
N ALA A 102 0.71 4.47 4.64
CA ALA A 102 -0.47 4.29 5.48
C ALA A 102 -1.11 5.66 5.78
N GLN A 103 -2.30 5.65 6.33
CA GLN A 103 -2.93 6.82 6.96
C GLN A 103 -2.19 7.20 8.25
N PRO A 104 -2.34 8.43 8.79
CA PRO A 104 -1.64 8.88 10.01
C PRO A 104 -1.75 7.93 11.20
N ARG A 105 -2.89 7.24 11.32
CA ARG A 105 -3.20 6.26 12.37
C ARG A 105 -3.35 4.82 11.83
N GLY A 106 -3.00 4.61 10.57
CA GLY A 106 -3.24 3.34 9.90
C GLY A 106 -4.74 3.04 9.74
N GLY A 107 -5.11 1.80 9.92
CA GLY A 107 -6.49 1.35 9.75
C GLY A 107 -6.91 1.17 8.29
N PRO A 108 -8.16 0.70 8.06
CA PRO A 108 -8.68 0.45 6.73
C PRO A 108 -8.81 1.73 5.92
N ALA A 109 -8.29 1.72 4.69
CA ALA A 109 -8.47 2.83 3.75
C ALA A 109 -9.81 2.72 3.02
N LEU A 110 -10.35 3.89 2.59
CA LEU A 110 -11.63 3.98 1.84
C LEU A 110 -11.59 3.27 0.49
N SER A 111 -10.42 3.22 -0.13
CA SER A 111 -10.23 2.71 -1.48
C SER A 111 -8.82 2.16 -1.65
N GLY A 112 -8.67 1.24 -2.59
CA GLY A 112 -7.40 0.73 -3.06
C GLY A 112 -6.98 -0.53 -2.33
N HIS A 113 -6.17 -0.38 -1.31
CA HIS A 113 -5.42 -1.51 -0.75
C HIS A 113 -6.15 -2.23 0.37
N ALA A 114 -6.04 -3.58 0.39
CA ALA A 114 -6.48 -4.38 1.54
C ALA A 114 -5.50 -4.27 2.73
N SER A 115 -4.24 -3.93 2.48
CA SER A 115 -3.17 -3.76 3.47
C SER A 115 -2.86 -2.27 3.73
N HIS A 116 -1.64 -1.91 4.07
CA HIS A 116 -1.24 -0.55 4.46
C HIS A 116 -1.86 -0.04 5.78
N GLN A 117 -2.33 -0.96 6.65
CA GLN A 117 -3.08 -0.56 7.85
C GLN A 117 -2.22 -0.34 9.08
N ILE A 118 -0.99 -0.85 9.10
CA ILE A 118 -0.11 -0.81 10.28
C ILE A 118 1.21 -0.08 10.04
N GLY A 119 1.33 0.63 8.90
CA GLY A 119 2.50 1.44 8.56
C GLY A 119 3.77 0.65 8.19
N LEU A 120 3.63 -0.65 7.89
CA LEU A 120 4.74 -1.55 7.51
C LEU A 120 4.73 -1.94 6.03
N ASP A 121 3.90 -1.29 5.24
CA ASP A 121 3.78 -1.44 3.79
C ASP A 121 4.09 -0.10 3.09
N ALA A 122 4.71 -0.14 1.92
CA ALA A 122 4.93 1.04 1.09
C ALA A 122 4.90 0.67 -0.39
N ASP A 123 4.21 1.46 -1.20
CA ASP A 123 4.20 1.38 -2.65
C ASP A 123 5.24 2.33 -3.24
N ILE A 124 6.12 1.81 -4.08
CA ILE A 124 7.10 2.59 -4.82
C ILE A 124 6.82 2.45 -6.30
N TRP A 125 6.63 3.56 -6.99
CA TRP A 125 6.39 3.53 -8.42
C TRP A 125 7.61 3.04 -9.17
N LEU A 126 7.37 2.27 -10.21
CA LEU A 126 8.42 1.85 -11.16
C LEU A 126 8.75 2.95 -12.19
N THR A 127 8.00 4.04 -12.19
CA THR A 127 8.37 5.26 -12.89
C THR A 127 9.43 6.01 -12.07
N PRO A 128 10.64 6.25 -12.60
CA PRO A 128 11.63 7.05 -11.90
C PRO A 128 11.12 8.45 -11.58
N MET A 129 11.57 9.03 -10.47
CA MET A 129 11.35 10.44 -10.17
C MET A 129 11.94 11.30 -11.30
N PRO A 130 11.24 12.35 -11.76
CA PRO A 130 11.85 13.30 -12.70
C PRO A 130 12.96 14.12 -12.01
N ASP A 131 13.81 14.75 -12.79
CA ASP A 131 14.93 15.60 -12.33
C ASP A 131 14.51 16.98 -11.81
N HIS A 132 13.21 17.24 -11.76
CA HIS A 132 12.61 18.48 -11.26
C HIS A 132 11.52 18.21 -10.23
N LEU A 133 11.20 19.24 -9.46
CA LEU A 133 10.13 19.18 -8.47
C LEU A 133 8.77 19.18 -9.17
N LEU A 134 7.99 18.12 -8.93
CA LEU A 134 6.61 18.03 -9.41
C LEU A 134 5.71 19.03 -8.69
N SER A 135 4.84 19.68 -9.44
CA SER A 135 3.77 20.50 -8.86
C SER A 135 2.78 19.63 -8.07
N ARG A 136 1.94 20.24 -7.24
CA ARG A 136 0.88 19.52 -6.54
C ARG A 136 -0.08 18.85 -7.53
N GLN A 137 -0.40 19.50 -8.63
CA GLN A 137 -1.27 18.97 -9.67
C GLN A 137 -0.64 17.74 -10.34
N ASP A 138 0.64 17.83 -10.73
CA ASP A 138 1.33 16.69 -11.35
C ASP A 138 1.34 15.47 -10.43
N ARG A 139 1.57 15.66 -9.13
CA ARG A 139 1.52 14.56 -8.15
C ARG A 139 0.16 13.91 -8.03
N GLU A 140 -0.92 14.67 -8.23
CA GLU A 140 -2.29 14.13 -8.18
C GLU A 140 -2.72 13.48 -9.50
N GLU A 141 -2.22 13.95 -10.65
CA GLU A 141 -2.75 13.59 -11.97
C GLU A 141 -1.82 12.70 -12.80
N MET A 142 -0.49 12.81 -12.60
CA MET A 142 0.47 12.04 -13.38
C MET A 142 0.18 10.53 -13.28
N SER A 143 0.07 9.87 -14.43
CA SER A 143 -0.07 8.43 -14.50
C SER A 143 1.28 7.73 -14.37
N ALA A 144 1.35 6.67 -13.60
CA ALA A 144 2.52 5.80 -13.55
C ALA A 144 2.67 5.03 -14.87
N LYS A 145 3.93 4.81 -15.28
CA LYS A 145 4.23 4.03 -16.48
C LYS A 145 4.01 2.54 -16.20
N MET A 146 3.22 1.88 -17.05
CA MET A 146 3.03 0.43 -16.98
C MET A 146 4.30 -0.28 -17.43
N MET A 147 4.72 -1.29 -16.66
CA MET A 147 5.92 -2.09 -16.92
C MET A 147 5.63 -3.41 -17.63
N VAL A 148 4.36 -3.77 -17.75
CA VAL A 148 3.91 -5.06 -18.28
C VAL A 148 3.21 -4.82 -19.60
N ARG A 149 3.49 -5.69 -20.59
CA ARG A 149 2.84 -5.67 -21.90
C ARG A 149 1.33 -5.88 -21.77
N GLU A 150 0.58 -5.49 -22.79
CA GLU A 150 -0.88 -5.67 -22.83
C GLU A 150 -1.30 -7.15 -22.73
N ASP A 151 -0.51 -8.07 -23.34
CA ASP A 151 -0.75 -9.52 -23.24
C ASP A 151 -0.47 -10.10 -21.86
N ARG A 152 0.09 -9.30 -20.95
CA ARG A 152 0.46 -9.63 -19.56
C ARG A 152 1.43 -10.81 -19.40
N LEU A 153 2.06 -11.24 -20.48
CA LEU A 153 2.96 -12.41 -20.48
C LEU A 153 4.42 -12.08 -20.18
N ASP A 154 4.81 -10.80 -20.33
CA ASP A 154 6.17 -10.34 -20.03
C ASP A 154 6.16 -8.82 -19.76
N VAL A 155 7.32 -8.29 -19.39
CA VAL A 155 7.54 -6.86 -19.27
C VAL A 155 7.59 -6.19 -20.64
N ASP A 156 7.20 -4.92 -20.72
CA ASP A 156 7.33 -4.09 -21.92
C ASP A 156 8.80 -3.66 -22.08
N PRO A 157 9.50 -4.04 -23.16
CA PRO A 157 10.90 -3.70 -23.37
C PRO A 157 11.13 -2.17 -23.56
N ASN A 158 10.06 -1.40 -23.88
CA ASN A 158 10.12 0.06 -23.97
C ASN A 158 9.96 0.76 -22.61
N ALA A 159 9.55 0.02 -21.58
CA ALA A 159 9.33 0.53 -20.22
C ALA A 159 10.32 -0.05 -19.22
N TRP A 160 10.50 -1.36 -19.26
CA TRP A 160 11.35 -2.10 -18.34
C TRP A 160 12.82 -2.01 -18.75
N THR A 161 13.70 -1.65 -17.80
CA THR A 161 15.14 -1.53 -18.03
C THR A 161 15.93 -2.23 -16.92
N GLN A 162 17.23 -2.33 -17.10
CA GLN A 162 18.13 -2.88 -16.09
C GLN A 162 18.02 -2.16 -14.74
N GLN A 163 17.81 -0.86 -14.76
CA GLN A 163 17.70 -0.04 -13.54
C GLN A 163 16.52 -0.49 -12.65
N HIS A 164 15.42 -0.94 -13.24
CA HIS A 164 14.26 -1.42 -12.49
C HIS A 164 14.60 -2.65 -11.63
N TRP A 165 15.31 -3.64 -12.18
CA TRP A 165 15.69 -4.80 -11.39
C TRP A 165 16.73 -4.46 -10.34
N MET A 166 17.63 -3.49 -10.58
CA MET A 166 18.59 -3.02 -9.59
C MET A 166 17.89 -2.41 -8.37
N VAL A 167 16.90 -1.53 -8.59
CA VAL A 167 16.11 -0.92 -7.50
C VAL A 167 15.33 -1.99 -6.71
N LEU A 168 14.77 -3.00 -7.39
CA LEU A 168 14.06 -4.10 -6.73
C LEU A 168 15.00 -5.00 -5.92
N ARG A 169 16.21 -5.26 -6.43
CA ARG A 169 17.26 -5.96 -5.68
C ARG A 169 17.63 -5.19 -4.42
N ASP A 170 17.94 -3.91 -4.56
CA ASP A 170 18.37 -3.06 -3.45
C ASP A 170 17.30 -2.97 -2.35
N ALA A 171 16.02 -2.93 -2.76
CA ALA A 171 14.90 -3.01 -1.82
C ALA A 171 14.83 -4.38 -1.14
N ALA A 172 15.01 -5.48 -1.88
CA ALA A 172 14.93 -6.83 -1.33
C ALA A 172 16.12 -7.17 -0.41
N GLU A 173 17.28 -6.59 -0.64
CA GLU A 173 18.48 -6.79 0.19
C GLU A 173 18.39 -6.06 1.54
N GLU A 174 17.47 -5.08 1.71
CA GLU A 174 17.25 -4.44 3.01
C GLU A 174 16.85 -5.50 4.06
N PRO A 175 17.55 -5.56 5.22
CA PRO A 175 17.35 -6.64 6.21
C PRO A 175 15.93 -6.66 6.83
N SER A 176 15.30 -5.49 6.95
CA SER A 176 13.93 -5.36 7.48
C SER A 176 12.87 -5.81 6.49
N VAL A 177 13.17 -5.86 5.19
CA VAL A 177 12.21 -6.28 4.16
C VAL A 177 11.95 -7.78 4.26
N GLN A 178 10.68 -8.11 4.42
CA GLN A 178 10.18 -9.48 4.45
C GLN A 178 9.72 -9.94 3.06
N ARG A 179 9.02 -9.06 2.34
CA ARG A 179 8.46 -9.34 1.01
C ARG A 179 8.41 -8.09 0.15
N ILE A 180 8.42 -8.33 -1.15
CA ILE A 180 8.09 -7.34 -2.16
C ILE A 180 7.09 -8.00 -3.12
N PHE A 181 5.94 -7.34 -3.33
CA PHE A 181 4.95 -7.81 -4.27
C PHE A 181 5.13 -7.06 -5.60
N VAL A 182 5.12 -7.82 -6.69
CA VAL A 182 5.24 -7.34 -8.07
C VAL A 182 4.29 -8.11 -8.98
N ASN A 183 4.02 -7.59 -10.18
CA ASN A 183 3.32 -8.38 -11.19
C ASN A 183 4.14 -9.63 -11.57
N ALA A 184 3.45 -10.71 -11.95
CA ALA A 184 4.09 -11.97 -12.32
C ALA A 184 5.04 -11.83 -13.51
N ALA A 185 4.72 -10.99 -14.49
CA ALA A 185 5.60 -10.69 -15.61
C ALA A 185 6.91 -10.03 -15.16
N ILE A 186 6.83 -9.12 -14.18
CA ILE A 186 8.01 -8.51 -13.54
C ILE A 186 8.82 -9.59 -12.82
N LYS A 187 8.18 -10.46 -12.02
CA LYS A 187 8.88 -11.57 -11.36
C LYS A 187 9.59 -12.49 -12.38
N LYS A 188 8.93 -12.80 -13.49
CA LYS A 188 9.51 -13.59 -14.59
C LYS A 188 10.74 -12.90 -15.19
N ALA A 189 10.67 -11.60 -15.46
CA ALA A 189 11.80 -10.81 -15.95
C ALA A 189 12.97 -10.80 -14.96
N LEU A 190 12.71 -10.59 -13.67
CA LEU A 190 13.74 -10.67 -12.62
C LEU A 190 14.41 -12.04 -12.57
N CYS A 191 13.65 -13.13 -12.70
CA CYS A 191 14.20 -14.49 -12.75
C CYS A 191 15.12 -14.71 -13.95
N ARG A 192 14.83 -14.11 -15.09
CA ARG A 192 15.61 -14.16 -16.32
C ARG A 192 16.87 -13.29 -16.26
N GLU A 193 16.77 -12.12 -15.68
CA GLU A 193 17.76 -11.05 -15.81
C GLU A 193 18.73 -10.95 -14.63
N ALA A 194 18.32 -11.39 -13.42
CA ALA A 194 19.16 -11.33 -12.23
C ALA A 194 20.42 -12.16 -12.38
N LYS A 195 21.58 -11.54 -12.09
CA LYS A 195 22.90 -12.14 -12.16
C LYS A 195 23.56 -12.15 -10.78
N GLY A 196 24.59 -12.98 -10.58
CA GLY A 196 25.33 -13.08 -9.33
C GLY A 196 24.53 -13.73 -8.21
N ASP A 197 24.63 -13.18 -7.00
CA ASP A 197 23.80 -13.65 -5.88
C ASP A 197 22.34 -13.33 -6.13
N ARG A 198 21.49 -14.35 -6.07
CA ARG A 198 20.06 -14.31 -6.39
C ARG A 198 19.19 -14.57 -5.17
N ALA A 199 19.75 -14.71 -3.98
CA ALA A 199 19.02 -15.03 -2.74
C ALA A 199 17.90 -14.01 -2.45
N TRP A 200 18.08 -12.75 -2.84
CA TRP A 200 17.08 -11.68 -2.72
C TRP A 200 15.77 -11.97 -3.48
N LEU A 201 15.81 -12.77 -4.55
CA LEU A 201 14.61 -13.17 -5.30
C LEU A 201 13.60 -13.93 -4.44
N ALA A 202 14.05 -14.58 -3.38
CA ALA A 202 13.18 -15.27 -2.42
C ALA A 202 12.17 -14.32 -1.75
N LYS A 203 12.49 -13.03 -1.63
CA LYS A 203 11.58 -12.02 -1.07
C LYS A 203 10.60 -11.44 -2.11
N ILE A 204 10.87 -11.59 -3.41
CA ILE A 204 10.02 -11.06 -4.47
C ILE A 204 8.89 -12.06 -4.78
N ARG A 205 7.66 -11.63 -4.63
CA ARG A 205 6.47 -12.47 -4.79
C ARG A 205 5.52 -11.92 -5.85
N PRO A 206 5.06 -12.72 -6.79
CA PRO A 206 4.04 -12.30 -7.73
C PRO A 206 2.73 -12.03 -6.99
N TRP A 207 2.03 -10.98 -7.41
CA TRP A 207 0.72 -10.63 -6.90
C TRP A 207 -0.12 -9.96 -8.00
N TYR A 208 -1.43 -9.97 -7.82
CA TYR A 208 -2.37 -9.32 -8.75
C TYR A 208 -2.11 -7.81 -8.85
N GLY A 209 -2.29 -7.23 -10.03
CA GLY A 209 -1.89 -5.86 -10.28
C GLY A 209 -0.36 -5.70 -10.20
N HIS A 210 0.13 -4.65 -9.52
CA HIS A 210 1.54 -4.36 -9.29
C HIS A 210 2.36 -4.30 -10.60
N ASP A 211 1.76 -3.77 -11.64
CA ASP A 211 2.34 -3.63 -12.98
C ASP A 211 2.99 -2.27 -13.24
N TYR A 212 2.80 -1.29 -12.34
CA TYR A 212 3.39 0.04 -12.39
C TYR A 212 4.10 0.46 -11.08
N HIS A 213 3.97 -0.33 -10.04
CA HIS A 213 4.64 -0.12 -8.74
C HIS A 213 5.02 -1.47 -8.15
N PHE A 214 5.93 -1.47 -7.21
CA PHE A 214 6.17 -2.59 -6.32
C PHE A 214 5.80 -2.21 -4.89
N HIS A 215 5.29 -3.20 -4.16
CA HIS A 215 4.83 -3.04 -2.79
C HIS A 215 5.83 -3.69 -1.84
N ILE A 216 6.48 -2.88 -1.02
CA ILE A 216 7.40 -3.34 0.01
C ILE A 216 6.63 -3.64 1.29
N ARG A 217 6.97 -4.76 1.93
CA ARG A 217 6.52 -5.12 3.28
C ARG A 217 7.70 -5.41 4.17
N ILE A 218 7.78 -4.72 5.31
CA ILE A 218 8.79 -5.00 6.32
C ILE A 218 8.26 -5.91 7.42
N LYS A 219 9.18 -6.59 8.13
CA LYS A 219 8.88 -7.43 9.29
C LYS A 219 8.26 -6.61 10.42
N CYS A 220 7.52 -7.27 11.29
CA CYS A 220 7.08 -6.65 12.54
C CYS A 220 8.29 -6.15 13.34
N PRO A 221 8.30 -4.88 13.78
CA PRO A 221 9.35 -4.36 14.64
C PRO A 221 9.36 -5.06 16.00
N SER A 222 10.53 -5.29 16.58
CA SER A 222 10.69 -5.97 17.86
C SER A 222 9.94 -5.29 19.02
N GLY A 223 9.77 -3.96 18.95
CA GLY A 223 9.00 -3.16 19.92
C GLY A 223 7.47 -3.25 19.77
N SER A 224 6.95 -3.85 18.69
CA SER A 224 5.51 -3.97 18.42
C SER A 224 5.00 -5.37 18.71
N LYS A 225 4.87 -5.72 20.00
CA LYS A 225 4.45 -7.06 20.44
C LYS A 225 3.07 -7.51 19.94
N GLU A 226 2.21 -6.55 19.59
CA GLU A 226 0.85 -6.79 19.06
C GLU A 226 0.83 -6.87 17.54
N CYS A 227 1.98 -6.76 16.87
CA CYS A 227 2.11 -6.92 15.43
C CYS A 227 2.09 -8.41 15.05
N HIS A 228 1.21 -8.76 14.13
CA HIS A 228 1.10 -10.10 13.58
C HIS A 228 1.76 -10.20 12.22
N GLY A 229 3.02 -10.59 12.20
CA GLY A 229 3.80 -10.82 11.00
C GLY A 229 3.25 -11.97 10.15
N GLN A 230 3.64 -12.01 8.90
CA GLN A 230 3.38 -13.16 8.03
C GLN A 230 4.50 -14.20 8.21
N PRO A 231 4.20 -15.51 8.10
CA PRO A 231 5.23 -16.54 8.09
C PRO A 231 6.25 -16.32 6.96
N ASP A 232 7.51 -16.64 7.22
CA ASP A 232 8.50 -16.63 6.15
C ASP A 232 8.12 -17.67 5.08
N GLN A 233 8.26 -17.28 3.84
CA GLN A 233 7.93 -18.12 2.70
C GLN A 233 9.10 -19.04 2.39
N GLY A 234 9.29 -20.16 2.98
CA GLY A 234 10.38 -21.12 2.79
C GLY A 234 11.33 -20.86 1.61
N GLY A 235 12.58 -21.20 1.77
CA GLY A 235 13.66 -20.82 0.86
C GLY A 235 13.46 -21.25 -0.59
N GLY A 236 13.74 -20.35 -1.51
CA GLY A 236 13.70 -20.58 -2.95
C GLY A 236 13.41 -19.29 -3.69
N GLU A 237 14.06 -19.13 -4.83
CA GLU A 237 13.92 -17.92 -5.66
C GLU A 237 12.49 -17.67 -6.15
N GLY A 238 11.64 -18.73 -6.21
CA GLY A 238 10.30 -18.65 -6.80
C GLY A 238 10.34 -18.46 -8.32
N CYS A 239 11.37 -19.01 -8.96
CA CYS A 239 11.65 -18.80 -10.40
C CYS A 239 11.39 -20.05 -11.26
N LYS A 240 11.06 -21.19 -10.66
CA LYS A 240 10.76 -22.39 -11.45
C LYS A 240 9.50 -22.17 -12.29
N PRO A 241 9.45 -22.69 -13.52
CA PRO A 241 8.26 -22.58 -14.36
C PRO A 241 6.98 -23.05 -13.65
N SER A 242 7.06 -24.11 -12.85
CA SER A 242 5.94 -24.63 -12.06
C SER A 242 5.45 -23.66 -10.97
N GLU A 243 6.35 -22.86 -10.39
CA GLU A 243 6.01 -21.86 -9.36
C GLU A 243 5.32 -20.63 -9.96
N LEU A 244 5.62 -20.32 -11.22
CA LEU A 244 5.05 -19.19 -11.94
C LEU A 244 3.81 -19.56 -12.77
N ALA A 245 3.63 -20.84 -13.13
CA ALA A 245 2.59 -21.31 -14.05
C ALA A 245 1.17 -20.86 -13.66
N TYR A 246 0.86 -20.81 -12.37
CA TYR A 246 -0.45 -20.33 -11.89
C TYR A 246 -0.76 -18.91 -12.38
N TRP A 247 0.22 -18.02 -12.32
CA TRP A 247 0.06 -16.59 -12.58
C TRP A 247 -0.14 -16.27 -14.06
N PHE A 248 0.23 -17.20 -14.96
CA PHE A 248 0.09 -17.05 -16.40
C PHE A 248 -1.07 -17.87 -16.99
N LYS A 249 -1.96 -18.40 -16.14
CA LYS A 249 -3.22 -18.99 -16.60
C LYS A 249 -4.11 -17.90 -17.20
N ASP A 250 -4.79 -18.22 -18.30
CA ASP A 250 -5.65 -17.28 -19.02
C ASP A 250 -6.62 -16.53 -18.09
N GLN A 251 -7.28 -17.25 -17.19
CA GLN A 251 -8.21 -16.68 -16.21
C GLN A 251 -7.57 -15.70 -15.19
N ILE A 252 -6.24 -15.71 -15.06
CA ILE A 252 -5.50 -14.79 -14.17
C ILE A 252 -5.05 -13.56 -14.93
N ILE A 253 -4.54 -13.73 -16.16
CA ILE A 253 -4.06 -12.62 -16.99
C ILE A 253 -5.21 -11.90 -17.70
N HIS A 254 -6.30 -12.61 -17.98
CA HIS A 254 -7.53 -12.08 -18.58
C HIS A 254 -8.73 -12.41 -17.68
N PRO A 255 -8.84 -11.78 -16.49
CA PRO A 255 -9.98 -12.04 -15.62
C PRO A 255 -11.27 -11.65 -16.34
N LYS A 256 -12.26 -12.56 -16.33
CA LYS A 256 -13.57 -12.24 -16.88
C LYS A 256 -14.12 -11.02 -16.17
N PRO A 257 -14.72 -10.05 -16.90
CA PRO A 257 -15.44 -8.96 -16.26
C PRO A 257 -16.45 -9.55 -15.28
N GLU A 258 -16.47 -9.03 -14.06
CA GLU A 258 -17.53 -9.41 -13.12
C GLU A 258 -18.88 -9.02 -13.75
N LYS A 259 -19.80 -9.98 -13.86
CA LYS A 259 -21.11 -9.75 -14.46
C LYS A 259 -21.96 -8.73 -13.71
N GLU A 260 -21.64 -8.51 -12.45
CA GLU A 260 -22.18 -7.46 -11.60
C GLU A 260 -21.02 -6.72 -10.94
N ALA A 261 -21.14 -5.41 -10.78
CA ALA A 261 -20.19 -4.66 -9.96
C ALA A 261 -20.08 -5.34 -8.59
N PRO A 262 -18.86 -5.62 -8.10
CA PRO A 262 -18.71 -6.26 -6.80
C PRO A 262 -19.50 -5.45 -5.79
N LYS A 263 -20.38 -6.12 -5.06
CA LYS A 263 -21.07 -5.49 -3.94
C LYS A 263 -19.99 -4.84 -3.09
N PRO A 264 -20.11 -3.54 -2.74
CA PRO A 264 -19.08 -2.88 -1.96
C PRO A 264 -18.79 -3.77 -0.75
N SER A 265 -17.56 -4.27 -0.68
CA SER A 265 -17.13 -5.08 0.47
C SER A 265 -17.42 -4.23 1.69
N ARG A 266 -18.21 -4.74 2.63
CA ARG A 266 -18.35 -4.07 3.92
C ARG A 266 -16.94 -4.00 4.49
N GLY A 267 -16.36 -2.81 4.45
CA GLY A 267 -15.00 -2.59 4.96
C GLY A 267 -14.90 -3.11 6.40
N ILE A 268 -13.70 -3.39 6.84
CA ILE A 268 -13.44 -3.78 8.22
C ILE A 268 -13.99 -2.69 9.16
N THR A 269 -14.86 -3.09 10.10
CA THR A 269 -15.41 -2.16 11.10
C THR A 269 -14.44 -2.01 12.27
N LEU A 270 -14.57 -0.94 13.06
CA LEU A 270 -13.79 -0.75 14.31
C LEU A 270 -13.90 -1.95 15.27
N ALA A 271 -15.07 -2.61 15.31
CA ALA A 271 -15.28 -3.77 16.14
C ALA A 271 -14.46 -5.00 15.71
N GLN A 272 -14.06 -5.05 14.45
CA GLN A 272 -13.26 -6.14 13.89
C GLN A 272 -11.74 -5.91 14.02
N LEU A 273 -11.31 -4.67 14.31
CA LEU A 273 -9.91 -4.36 14.55
C LEU A 273 -9.46 -4.89 15.92
N PRO A 274 -8.15 -5.10 16.14
CA PRO A 274 -7.62 -5.38 17.46
C PRO A 274 -8.12 -4.38 18.51
N PRO A 275 -8.47 -4.79 19.73
CA PRO A 275 -9.00 -3.89 20.77
C PRO A 275 -8.14 -2.65 21.01
N ALA A 276 -6.80 -2.80 20.96
CA ALA A 276 -5.86 -1.69 21.12
C ALA A 276 -6.01 -0.58 20.06
N CYS A 277 -6.55 -0.89 18.89
CA CYS A 277 -6.79 0.11 17.85
C CYS A 277 -7.85 1.15 18.23
N ARG A 278 -8.79 0.83 19.14
CA ARG A 278 -9.77 1.82 19.62
C ARG A 278 -9.07 3.00 20.32
N SER A 279 -8.08 2.70 21.16
CA SER A 279 -7.30 3.75 21.83
C SER A 279 -6.53 4.60 20.84
N VAL A 280 -5.94 3.97 19.80
CA VAL A 280 -5.18 4.65 18.76
C VAL A 280 -6.08 5.56 17.94
N LEU A 281 -7.19 5.04 17.44
CA LEU A 281 -8.07 5.79 16.53
C LEU A 281 -8.87 6.91 17.22
N ASN A 282 -9.13 6.79 18.54
CA ASN A 282 -9.84 7.79 19.33
C ASN A 282 -8.92 8.71 20.14
N ALA A 283 -7.60 8.52 20.10
CA ALA A 283 -6.67 9.38 20.81
C ALA A 283 -6.71 10.81 20.24
N PRO A 284 -6.44 11.86 21.06
CA PRO A 284 -6.27 13.22 20.56
C PRO A 284 -5.15 13.28 19.50
N ASP A 285 -5.24 14.25 18.59
CA ASP A 285 -4.17 14.54 17.65
C ASP A 285 -2.88 14.95 18.40
N ALA A 286 -1.73 14.62 17.84
CA ALA A 286 -0.49 15.23 18.29
C ALA A 286 -0.62 16.73 18.12
N LYS A 287 -0.26 17.49 19.15
CA LYS A 287 -0.15 18.94 18.98
C LYS A 287 0.96 19.22 17.98
N PRO A 288 0.74 20.15 17.02
CA PRO A 288 1.73 20.55 16.05
C PRO A 288 3.01 21.11 16.69
#